data_f52de7d170fe4355443dd7ea761c542d
#
_entry.id   f52de7d170fe4355443dd7ea761c542d
#
_cell.length_a   1.000
_cell.length_b   1.000
_cell.length_c   1.000
_cell.angle_alpha   90.00
_cell.angle_beta   90.00
_cell.angle_gamma   90.00
#
_symmetry.space_group_name_H-M   'P 1'
#
loop_
_entity.id
_entity.type
_entity.pdbx_description
1 polymer ?
#
loop_
_entity_poly.entity_id
_entity_poly.type
_entity_poly.pdbx_seq_one_letter_code
_entity_poly.pdbx_strand_id
1 'polypeptide(L)'
;MLLEALIAIAIFSIGVLGLIGLQAAAIKNADDARQRAIAAFYGNQLISRMWADDLANPANLPISPNLASYAHQPNGTMCDPLSADPFAGAASANVNVTNWLAALRTELNGLTTLAIASSLQQITVLPGNIVTVTLCWKNPEEAVYHSYTTAAQIRG
;
A
#
# COMPACT_ATOMS: atom_id res chain seq x y z
N MET A 1 -39.50 -20.78 -37.77
CA MET A 1 -39.94 -20.14 -36.50
C MET A 1 -39.29 -20.74 -35.26
N LEU A 2 -39.36 -22.06 -34.94
CA LEU A 2 -38.68 -22.65 -33.76
C LEU A 2 -37.16 -22.58 -33.83
N LEU A 3 -36.56 -22.83 -34.99
CA LEU A 3 -35.11 -22.77 -35.21
C LEU A 3 -34.56 -21.34 -35.09
N GLU A 4 -35.31 -20.36 -35.57
CA GLU A 4 -34.96 -18.92 -35.48
C GLU A 4 -34.95 -18.42 -34.02
N ALA A 5 -35.95 -18.88 -33.23
CA ALA A 5 -35.98 -18.55 -31.78
C ALA A 5 -34.81 -19.18 -31.02
N LEU A 6 -34.42 -20.40 -31.37
CA LEU A 6 -33.26 -21.07 -30.75
C LEU A 6 -31.95 -20.36 -31.08
N ILE A 7 -31.75 -19.94 -32.32
CA ILE A 7 -30.56 -19.17 -32.72
C ILE A 7 -30.52 -17.81 -32.03
N ALA A 8 -31.64 -17.11 -31.94
CA ALA A 8 -31.75 -15.83 -31.27
C ALA A 8 -31.36 -15.91 -29.77
N ILE A 9 -31.86 -16.93 -29.06
CA ILE A 9 -31.52 -17.18 -27.66
C ILE A 9 -30.04 -17.55 -27.51
N ALA A 10 -29.49 -18.35 -28.42
CA ALA A 10 -28.08 -18.72 -28.38
C ALA A 10 -27.16 -17.50 -28.55
N ILE A 11 -27.41 -16.63 -29.51
CA ILE A 11 -26.64 -15.40 -29.76
C ILE A 11 -26.78 -14.44 -28.55
N PHE A 12 -28.00 -14.28 -28.04
CA PHE A 12 -28.24 -13.45 -26.85
C PHE A 12 -27.47 -13.96 -25.63
N SER A 13 -27.47 -15.26 -25.38
CA SER A 13 -26.76 -15.88 -24.27
C SER A 13 -25.24 -15.65 -24.35
N ILE A 14 -24.65 -15.79 -25.53
CA ILE A 14 -23.22 -15.52 -25.75
C ILE A 14 -22.93 -14.04 -25.52
N GLY A 15 -23.77 -13.13 -25.97
CA GLY A 15 -23.65 -11.69 -25.73
C GLY A 15 -23.69 -11.34 -24.26
N VAL A 16 -24.62 -11.91 -23.50
CA VAL A 16 -24.71 -11.69 -22.03
C VAL A 16 -23.47 -12.22 -21.29
N LEU A 17 -22.99 -13.42 -21.66
CA LEU A 17 -21.77 -13.98 -21.07
C LEU A 17 -20.55 -13.08 -21.31
N GLY A 18 -20.44 -12.49 -22.50
CA GLY A 18 -19.38 -11.52 -22.81
C GLY A 18 -19.46 -10.26 -21.92
N LEU A 19 -20.66 -9.73 -21.69
CA LEU A 19 -20.87 -8.58 -20.81
C LEU A 19 -20.47 -8.87 -19.35
N ILE A 20 -20.82 -10.06 -18.84
CA ILE A 20 -20.46 -10.48 -17.48
C ILE A 20 -18.93 -10.53 -17.32
N GLY A 21 -18.21 -11.06 -18.32
CA GLY A 21 -16.74 -11.09 -18.30
C GLY A 21 -16.11 -9.69 -18.25
N LEU A 22 -16.64 -8.74 -19.02
CA LEU A 22 -16.18 -7.34 -19.00
C LEU A 22 -16.48 -6.66 -17.65
N GLN A 23 -17.63 -6.92 -17.05
CA GLN A 23 -17.98 -6.37 -15.74
C GLN A 23 -17.03 -6.88 -14.65
N ALA A 24 -16.69 -8.17 -14.64
CA ALA A 24 -15.74 -8.74 -13.69
C ALA A 24 -14.35 -8.08 -13.80
N ALA A 25 -13.85 -7.88 -15.01
CA ALA A 25 -12.59 -7.18 -15.24
C ALA A 25 -12.64 -5.71 -14.79
N ALA A 26 -13.76 -5.02 -15.05
CA ALA A 26 -13.93 -3.62 -14.63
C ALA A 26 -13.95 -3.49 -13.10
N ILE A 27 -14.61 -4.39 -12.38
CA ILE A 27 -14.65 -4.39 -10.90
C ILE A 27 -13.25 -4.61 -10.34
N LYS A 28 -12.49 -5.56 -10.87
CA LYS A 28 -11.11 -5.83 -10.43
C LYS A 28 -10.20 -4.62 -10.62
N ASN A 29 -10.28 -3.97 -11.77
CA ASN A 29 -9.51 -2.76 -12.06
C ASN A 29 -9.90 -1.59 -11.14
N ALA A 30 -11.19 -1.45 -10.83
CA ALA A 30 -11.67 -0.42 -9.92
C ALA A 30 -11.19 -0.65 -8.48
N ASP A 31 -11.13 -1.91 -8.02
CA ASP A 31 -10.60 -2.25 -6.69
C ASP A 31 -9.10 -1.97 -6.60
N ASP A 32 -8.30 -2.36 -7.59
CA ASP A 32 -6.86 -2.05 -7.63
C ASP A 32 -6.60 -0.53 -7.62
N ALA A 33 -7.35 0.23 -8.40
CA ALA A 33 -7.27 1.68 -8.40
C ALA A 33 -7.63 2.29 -7.03
N ARG A 34 -8.65 1.74 -6.36
CA ARG A 34 -9.04 2.13 -5.00
C ARG A 34 -7.93 1.85 -3.99
N GLN A 35 -7.33 0.66 -4.00
CA GLN A 35 -6.24 0.31 -3.09
C GLN A 35 -5.02 1.23 -3.28
N ARG A 36 -4.66 1.54 -4.52
CA ARG A 36 -3.59 2.50 -4.84
C ARG A 36 -3.90 3.91 -4.32
N ALA A 37 -5.13 4.37 -4.45
CA ALA A 37 -5.54 5.68 -3.94
C ALA A 37 -5.48 5.73 -2.40
N ILE A 38 -5.89 4.67 -1.71
CA ILE A 38 -5.78 4.54 -0.25
C ILE A 38 -4.30 4.54 0.16
N ALA A 39 -3.45 3.76 -0.50
CA ALA A 39 -2.02 3.73 -0.22
C ALA A 39 -1.37 5.11 -0.41
N ALA A 40 -1.70 5.82 -1.49
CA ALA A 40 -1.21 7.17 -1.73
C ALA A 40 -1.67 8.16 -0.65
N PHE A 41 -2.93 8.08 -0.24
CA PHE A 41 -3.46 8.93 0.83
C PHE A 41 -2.71 8.71 2.15
N TYR A 42 -2.57 7.46 2.59
CA TYR A 42 -1.90 7.14 3.85
C TYR A 42 -0.39 7.42 3.80
N GLY A 43 0.27 7.20 2.67
CA GLY A 43 1.68 7.54 2.47
C GLY A 43 1.91 9.05 2.62
N ASN A 44 1.12 9.87 1.94
CA ASN A 44 1.21 11.32 2.02
C ASN A 44 0.79 11.86 3.40
N GLN A 45 -0.20 11.26 4.05
CA GLN A 45 -0.60 11.61 5.41
C GLN A 45 0.55 11.40 6.40
N LEU A 46 1.26 10.28 6.30
CA LEU A 46 2.40 10.00 7.17
C LEU A 46 3.54 11.00 6.95
N ILE A 47 3.89 11.29 5.70
CA ILE A 47 4.89 12.30 5.34
C ILE A 47 4.51 13.67 5.91
N SER A 48 3.24 14.07 5.82
CA SER A 48 2.76 15.35 6.37
C SER A 48 2.91 15.40 7.90
N ARG A 49 2.70 14.28 8.59
CA ARG A 49 2.94 14.20 10.05
C ARG A 49 4.44 14.32 10.38
N MET A 50 5.31 13.67 9.60
CA MET A 50 6.76 13.80 9.76
C MET A 50 7.22 15.24 9.59
N TRP A 51 6.67 15.98 8.64
CA TRP A 51 6.93 17.41 8.48
C TRP A 51 6.53 18.21 9.72
N ALA A 52 5.36 17.94 10.28
CA ALA A 52 4.86 18.63 11.45
C ALA A 52 5.74 18.35 12.70
N ASP A 53 6.14 17.10 12.90
CA ASP A 53 6.98 16.69 14.03
C ASP A 53 8.40 17.25 13.92
N ASP A 54 8.96 17.30 12.72
CA ASP A 54 10.30 17.85 12.49
C ASP A 54 10.33 19.37 12.68
N LEU A 55 9.28 20.08 12.28
CA LEU A 55 9.13 21.52 12.52
C LEU A 55 9.12 21.87 14.02
N ALA A 56 8.56 20.98 14.85
CA ALA A 56 8.49 21.20 16.30
C ALA A 56 9.86 21.06 17.00
N ASN A 57 10.84 20.40 16.37
CA ASN A 57 12.16 20.16 16.96
C ASN A 57 13.29 20.25 15.92
N PRO A 58 13.71 21.48 15.54
CA PRO A 58 14.71 21.69 14.51
C PRO A 58 16.14 21.38 15.03
N ALA A 59 16.57 20.14 14.94
CA ALA A 59 17.98 19.80 15.13
C ALA A 59 18.67 19.78 13.76
N ASN A 60 19.73 20.58 13.60
CA ASN A 60 20.58 20.60 12.39
C ASN A 60 21.52 19.39 12.36
N LEU A 61 20.96 18.19 12.39
CA LEU A 61 21.67 16.92 12.31
C LEU A 61 21.48 16.29 10.92
N PRO A 62 22.41 15.44 10.46
CA PRO A 62 22.27 14.73 9.17
C PRO A 62 20.98 13.93 9.06
N ILE A 63 20.49 13.40 10.18
CA ILE A 63 19.15 12.83 10.33
C ILE A 63 18.55 13.41 11.61
N SER A 64 17.38 14.03 11.50
CA SER A 64 16.63 14.50 12.66
C SER A 64 16.29 13.32 13.58
N PRO A 65 16.54 13.41 14.91
CA PRO A 65 16.15 12.36 15.85
C PRO A 65 14.66 12.05 15.83
N ASN A 66 13.82 13.05 15.58
CA ASN A 66 12.38 12.85 15.43
C ASN A 66 12.07 11.99 14.21
N LEU A 67 12.68 12.28 13.05
CA LEU A 67 12.49 11.50 11.83
C LEU A 67 13.07 10.09 11.98
N ALA A 68 14.23 9.93 12.62
CA ALA A 68 14.82 8.62 12.88
C ALA A 68 13.88 7.69 13.63
N SER A 69 13.05 8.22 14.53
CA SER A 69 12.07 7.43 15.28
C SER A 69 10.95 6.82 14.43
N TYR A 70 10.73 7.37 13.23
CA TYR A 70 9.75 6.84 12.26
C TYR A 70 10.27 5.62 11.49
N ALA A 71 11.58 5.37 11.45
CA ALA A 71 12.13 4.24 10.72
C ALA A 71 11.46 2.92 11.13
N HIS A 72 10.97 2.17 10.15
CA HIS A 72 10.20 0.96 10.33
C HIS A 72 10.57 -0.05 9.27
N GLN A 73 11.02 -1.25 9.66
CA GLN A 73 11.49 -2.29 8.74
C GLN A 73 12.45 -1.72 7.66
N PRO A 74 13.54 -1.00 8.06
CA PRO A 74 14.30 -0.18 7.10
C PRO A 74 15.17 -0.97 6.13
N ASN A 75 15.25 -2.28 6.25
CA ASN A 75 16.05 -3.17 5.40
C ASN A 75 15.15 -3.97 4.46
N GLY A 76 15.77 -4.52 3.40
CA GLY A 76 15.05 -5.28 2.38
C GLY A 76 14.38 -4.37 1.34
N THR A 77 13.95 -4.98 0.23
CA THR A 77 13.41 -4.24 -0.92
C THR A 77 12.08 -4.78 -1.42
N MET A 78 11.61 -5.91 -0.88
CA MET A 78 10.43 -6.62 -1.40
C MET A 78 9.30 -6.72 -0.37
N CYS A 79 8.09 -6.49 -0.86
CA CYS A 79 6.86 -6.65 -0.08
C CYS A 79 6.58 -8.10 0.34
N ASP A 80 6.99 -9.07 -0.48
CA ASP A 80 6.69 -10.48 -0.22
C ASP A 80 7.57 -11.02 0.91
N PRO A 81 7.00 -11.43 2.05
CA PRO A 81 7.76 -12.00 3.17
C PRO A 81 8.52 -13.29 2.84
N LEU A 82 8.14 -13.97 1.75
CA LEU A 82 8.79 -15.19 1.27
C LEU A 82 9.82 -14.93 0.15
N SER A 83 10.04 -13.67 -0.20
CA SER A 83 11.02 -13.27 -1.20
C SER A 83 12.45 -13.45 -0.69
N ALA A 84 13.43 -13.29 -1.60
CA ALA A 84 14.84 -13.36 -1.25
C ALA A 84 15.31 -12.17 -0.38
N ASP A 85 14.61 -11.04 -0.41
CA ASP A 85 14.97 -9.81 0.31
C ASP A 85 13.72 -9.12 0.85
N PRO A 86 12.99 -9.73 1.81
CA PRO A 86 11.78 -9.15 2.38
C PRO A 86 12.11 -7.94 3.25
N PHE A 87 11.12 -7.08 3.49
CA PHE A 87 11.25 -6.00 4.47
C PHE A 87 11.65 -6.57 5.83
N ALA A 88 12.65 -5.96 6.45
CA ALA A 88 13.24 -6.44 7.68
C ALA A 88 13.80 -5.28 8.53
N GLY A 89 14.17 -5.59 9.76
CA GLY A 89 14.76 -4.63 10.69
C GLY A 89 13.84 -4.32 11.87
N ALA A 90 14.17 -3.27 12.60
CA ALA A 90 13.39 -2.88 13.78
C ALA A 90 12.03 -2.30 13.40
N ALA A 91 10.99 -2.75 14.08
CA ALA A 91 9.69 -2.08 14.02
C ALA A 91 9.75 -0.76 14.78
N SER A 92 9.16 0.28 14.22
CA SER A 92 9.07 1.57 14.90
C SER A 92 8.19 1.49 16.15
N ALA A 93 8.65 2.09 17.24
CA ALA A 93 7.86 2.31 18.46
C ALA A 93 7.17 3.69 18.47
N ASN A 94 7.34 4.50 17.43
CA ASN A 94 6.72 5.81 17.32
C ASN A 94 5.19 5.67 17.26
N VAL A 95 4.50 6.41 18.13
CA VAL A 95 3.03 6.35 18.25
C VAL A 95 2.32 6.72 16.94
N ASN A 96 2.88 7.64 16.16
CA ASN A 96 2.30 8.01 14.86
C ASN A 96 2.38 6.85 13.86
N VAL A 97 3.49 6.09 13.86
CA VAL A 97 3.67 4.91 13.02
C VAL A 97 2.75 3.77 13.47
N THR A 98 2.68 3.49 14.76
CA THR A 98 1.81 2.41 15.28
C THR A 98 0.33 2.68 15.02
N ASN A 99 -0.13 3.91 15.18
CA ASN A 99 -1.51 4.31 14.86
C ASN A 99 -1.78 4.26 13.35
N TRP A 100 -0.80 4.67 12.55
CA TRP A 100 -0.87 4.58 11.08
C TRP A 100 -0.97 3.14 10.60
N LEU A 101 -0.17 2.21 11.14
CA LEU A 101 -0.26 0.78 10.84
C LEU A 101 -1.61 0.18 11.25
N ALA A 102 -2.16 0.61 12.38
CA ALA A 102 -3.48 0.17 12.83
C ALA A 102 -4.60 0.64 11.87
N ALA A 103 -4.49 1.86 11.35
CA ALA A 103 -5.44 2.38 10.36
C ALA A 103 -5.31 1.66 9.00
N LEU A 104 -4.08 1.44 8.52
CA LEU A 104 -3.84 0.72 7.26
C LEU A 104 -4.45 -0.69 7.27
N ARG A 105 -4.41 -1.38 8.41
CA ARG A 105 -4.98 -2.71 8.55
C ARG A 105 -6.45 -2.79 8.19
N THR A 106 -7.20 -1.72 8.41
CA THR A 106 -8.64 -1.68 8.13
C THR A 106 -8.98 -1.28 6.71
N GLU A 107 -8.02 -0.68 5.99
CA GLU A 107 -8.26 -0.03 4.70
C GLU A 107 -7.61 -0.76 3.52
N LEU A 108 -6.42 -1.35 3.73
CA LEU A 108 -5.71 -2.06 2.68
C LEU A 108 -5.98 -3.57 2.72
N ASN A 109 -6.20 -4.15 1.56
CA ASN A 109 -6.43 -5.58 1.41
C ASN A 109 -5.20 -6.41 1.84
N GLY A 110 -5.46 -7.57 2.43
CA GLY A 110 -4.42 -8.52 2.85
C GLY A 110 -3.76 -8.20 4.19
N LEU A 111 -4.04 -7.07 4.83
CA LEU A 111 -3.50 -6.68 6.13
C LEU A 111 -4.39 -7.17 7.28
N THR A 112 -4.57 -8.47 7.42
CA THR A 112 -5.56 -9.06 8.34
C THR A 112 -5.20 -8.91 9.82
N THR A 113 -3.91 -8.78 10.16
CA THR A 113 -3.43 -8.59 11.53
C THR A 113 -2.46 -7.42 11.60
N LEU A 114 -2.25 -6.87 12.81
CA LEU A 114 -1.27 -5.80 13.02
C LEU A 114 0.17 -6.28 12.73
N ALA A 115 0.48 -7.53 13.01
CA ALA A 115 1.78 -8.13 12.70
C ALA A 115 2.03 -8.16 11.18
N ILE A 116 1.02 -8.57 10.38
CA ILE A 116 1.10 -8.56 8.91
C ILE A 116 1.18 -7.13 8.40
N ALA A 117 0.36 -6.21 8.91
CA ALA A 117 0.46 -4.80 8.55
C ALA A 117 1.85 -4.24 8.82
N SER A 118 2.45 -4.57 9.97
CA SER A 118 3.80 -4.14 10.33
C SER A 118 4.88 -4.73 9.43
N SER A 119 4.78 -6.00 9.04
CA SER A 119 5.80 -6.67 8.23
C SER A 119 5.77 -6.31 6.74
N LEU A 120 4.66 -5.77 6.26
CA LEU A 120 4.46 -5.43 4.84
C LEU A 120 4.67 -3.93 4.55
N GLN A 121 4.94 -3.12 5.56
CA GLN A 121 5.16 -1.68 5.38
C GLN A 121 6.61 -1.34 5.70
N GLN A 122 7.17 -0.39 4.95
CA GLN A 122 8.53 0.07 5.16
C GLN A 122 8.59 1.59 5.23
N ILE A 123 9.37 2.09 6.18
CA ILE A 123 9.72 3.49 6.28
C ILE A 123 11.23 3.58 6.44
N THR A 124 11.90 4.15 5.45
CA THR A 124 13.33 4.41 5.51
C THR A 124 13.60 5.90 5.70
N VAL A 125 14.56 6.20 6.55
CA VAL A 125 15.02 7.56 6.80
C VAL A 125 16.52 7.60 6.53
N LEU A 126 16.93 8.37 5.52
CA LEU A 126 18.29 8.47 5.05
C LEU A 126 18.91 9.83 5.41
N PRO A 127 20.26 9.96 5.41
CA PRO A 127 20.94 11.24 5.56
C PRO A 127 20.41 12.29 4.61
N GLY A 128 20.31 13.55 5.08
CA GLY A 128 19.64 14.63 4.36
C GLY A 128 18.14 14.65 4.57
N ASN A 129 17.64 13.92 5.60
CA ASN A 129 16.23 13.82 5.94
C ASN A 129 15.34 13.35 4.78
N ILE A 130 15.88 12.46 3.94
CA ILE A 130 15.15 11.83 2.87
C ILE A 130 14.36 10.66 3.46
N VAL A 131 13.05 10.76 3.40
CA VAL A 131 12.13 9.73 3.87
C VAL A 131 11.50 9.04 2.68
N THR A 132 11.48 7.70 2.71
CA THR A 132 10.73 6.90 1.75
C THR A 132 9.75 6.01 2.51
N VAL A 133 8.49 6.04 2.09
CA VAL A 133 7.42 5.22 2.64
C VAL A 133 6.94 4.29 1.55
N THR A 134 7.04 2.98 1.80
CA THR A 134 6.54 1.94 0.90
C THR A 134 5.40 1.21 1.59
N LEU A 135 4.24 1.23 0.94
CA LEU A 135 3.04 0.54 1.37
C LEU A 135 2.78 -0.65 0.46
N CYS A 136 2.57 -1.81 1.07
CA CYS A 136 2.29 -3.03 0.34
C CYS A 136 0.91 -3.59 0.74
N TRP A 137 0.23 -4.19 -0.23
CA TRP A 137 -1.03 -4.89 -0.03
C TRP A 137 -1.13 -6.08 -0.96
N LYS A 138 -2.08 -6.96 -0.70
CA LYS A 138 -2.33 -8.14 -1.51
C LYS A 138 -3.83 -8.38 -1.62
N ASN A 139 -4.32 -8.44 -2.84
CA ASN A 139 -5.71 -8.83 -3.07
C ASN A 139 -5.91 -10.32 -2.75
N PRO A 140 -7.06 -10.71 -2.19
CA PRO A 140 -7.30 -12.08 -1.71
C PRO A 140 -7.10 -13.17 -2.75
N GLU A 141 -7.40 -12.88 -4.01
CA GLU A 141 -7.33 -13.82 -5.12
C GLU A 141 -6.01 -13.78 -5.91
N GLU A 142 -5.07 -12.92 -5.52
CA GLU A 142 -3.81 -12.74 -6.22
C GLU A 142 -2.64 -13.38 -5.47
N ALA A 143 -1.70 -13.91 -6.24
CA ALA A 143 -0.46 -14.45 -5.69
C ALA A 143 0.59 -13.34 -5.42
N VAL A 144 0.45 -12.19 -6.09
CA VAL A 144 1.45 -11.12 -6.12
C VAL A 144 1.07 -10.00 -5.16
N TYR A 145 2.09 -9.45 -4.47
CA TYR A 145 1.95 -8.23 -3.68
C TYR A 145 2.04 -7.01 -4.58
N HIS A 146 1.17 -6.04 -4.32
CA HIS A 146 1.22 -4.71 -4.92
C HIS A 146 1.95 -3.76 -3.98
N SER A 147 2.54 -2.70 -4.53
CA SER A 147 3.20 -1.68 -3.74
C SER A 147 2.93 -0.28 -4.26
N TYR A 148 2.99 0.67 -3.35
CA TYR A 148 3.05 2.09 -3.62
C TYR A 148 4.17 2.71 -2.80
N THR A 149 5.04 3.46 -3.46
CA THR A 149 6.17 4.12 -2.81
C THR A 149 6.07 5.62 -3.01
N THR A 150 6.23 6.36 -1.94
CA THR A 150 6.33 7.83 -1.97
C THR A 150 7.57 8.25 -1.19
N ALA A 151 8.22 9.31 -1.63
CA ALA A 151 9.41 9.84 -0.98
C ALA A 151 9.31 11.36 -0.87
N ALA A 152 9.91 11.89 0.20
CA ALA A 152 10.04 13.32 0.40
C ALA A 152 11.36 13.63 1.12
N GLN A 153 11.92 14.79 0.86
CA GLN A 153 12.98 15.37 1.68
C GLN A 153 12.32 16.29 2.69
N ILE A 154 12.48 15.97 3.97
CA ILE A 154 11.93 16.75 5.09
C ILE A 154 13.03 17.65 5.60
N ARG A 155 12.98 18.92 5.27
CA ARG A 155 14.04 19.91 5.47
C ARG A 155 15.40 19.47 4.90
N GLY A 156 15.87 20.17 3.93
CA GLY A 156 17.24 20.12 3.43
C GLY A 156 18.03 21.29 3.99
#